data_75523a76d2c5620e0725306b16eb641e
#
_entry.id   75523a76d2c5620e0725306b16eb641e
#
_cell.length_a   1.000
_cell.length_b   1.000
_cell.length_c   1.000
_cell.angle_alpha   90.00
_cell.angle_beta   90.00
_cell.angle_gamma   90.00
#
_symmetry.space_group_name_H-M   'P 1'
#
loop_
_entity.id
_entity.type
_entity.pdbx_description
1 polymer ?
#
loop_
_entity_poly.entity_id
_entity_poly.type
_entity_poly.pdbx_seq_one_letter_code
_entity_poly.pdbx_strand_id
1 'polypeptide(L)'
;MVSVLSVEKFIEKWQSRGDEKSETQKFWLELLSEVLCVSSPMQSIEFEKRVELEHVSFIDGYIPSTRTVIEQKSFDVNLDKVVLQSDGQLMTPYEQAKRYSDWLPDSQRARWIVVCNFREFRVYDMEEPKAKPEVILLSDLARDWHKLSFLVDEKVTSPKTIREVELSVRAGELVGKLYASLQGRYINPEYPISQRSLNIFCVRVVFLLYAEDARLFEKGQFHDYLKSREATAEMPCVNCLMF
;
A
#
# COMPACT_ATOMS: atom_id res chain seq x y z
N MET A 1 -12.72 -2.74 -7.03
CA MET A 1 -12.47 -1.49 -6.27
C MET A 1 -12.30 -1.89 -4.82
N VAL A 2 -11.15 -1.59 -4.22
CA VAL A 2 -10.87 -1.91 -2.82
C VAL A 2 -11.87 -1.18 -1.93
N SER A 3 -12.56 -1.91 -1.05
CA SER A 3 -13.47 -1.32 -0.07
C SER A 3 -12.71 -1.16 1.25
N VAL A 4 -12.69 0.03 1.81
CA VAL A 4 -12.09 0.29 3.13
C VAL A 4 -12.68 -0.66 4.17
N LEU A 5 -13.98 -0.92 4.09
CA LEU A 5 -14.69 -1.83 5.00
C LEU A 5 -14.16 -3.28 4.92
N SER A 6 -13.74 -3.76 3.74
CA SER A 6 -13.18 -5.11 3.62
C SER A 6 -11.79 -5.20 4.24
N VAL A 7 -10.98 -4.14 4.11
CA VAL A 7 -9.65 -4.07 4.72
C VAL A 7 -9.75 -4.01 6.24
N GLU A 8 -10.67 -3.22 6.79
CA GLU A 8 -10.91 -3.15 8.25
C GLU A 8 -11.33 -4.49 8.83
N LYS A 9 -12.22 -5.22 8.17
CA LYS A 9 -12.60 -6.59 8.58
C LYS A 9 -11.44 -7.57 8.54
N PHE A 10 -10.58 -7.46 7.54
CA PHE A 10 -9.36 -8.26 7.45
C PHE A 10 -8.43 -7.98 8.64
N ILE A 11 -8.20 -6.70 8.96
CA ILE A 11 -7.39 -6.29 10.12
C ILE A 11 -7.98 -6.86 11.42
N GLU A 12 -9.27 -6.63 11.66
CA GLU A 12 -9.97 -7.10 12.87
C GLU A 12 -9.82 -8.61 13.05
N LYS A 13 -9.93 -9.38 11.96
CA LYS A 13 -9.83 -10.83 11.99
C LYS A 13 -8.42 -11.32 12.34
N TRP A 14 -7.38 -10.64 11.85
CA TRP A 14 -6.01 -11.12 11.92
C TRP A 14 -5.14 -10.45 12.99
N GLN A 15 -5.60 -9.35 13.63
CA GLN A 15 -4.81 -8.54 14.56
C GLN A 15 -4.31 -9.26 15.82
N SER A 16 -4.87 -10.42 16.17
CA SER A 16 -4.55 -11.13 17.41
C SER A 16 -4.31 -12.63 17.22
N ARG A 17 -4.10 -13.08 15.98
CA ARG A 17 -3.92 -14.50 15.66
C ARG A 17 -2.95 -14.67 14.49
N GLY A 18 -2.44 -15.88 14.35
CA GLY A 18 -1.60 -16.25 13.21
C GLY A 18 -0.67 -17.39 13.58
N ASP A 19 -1.04 -18.59 13.16
CA ASP A 19 -0.20 -19.78 13.23
C ASP A 19 0.36 -20.09 11.84
N GLU A 20 1.68 -20.18 11.74
CA GLU A 20 2.40 -20.38 10.48
C GLU A 20 1.91 -21.62 9.72
N LYS A 21 1.70 -22.72 10.42
CA LYS A 21 1.36 -24.00 9.77
C LYS A 21 -0.10 -24.12 9.34
N SER A 22 -1.01 -23.58 10.13
CA SER A 22 -2.44 -23.78 9.90
C SER A 22 -3.16 -22.61 9.25
N GLU A 23 -2.58 -21.42 9.28
CA GLU A 23 -3.26 -20.19 8.89
C GLU A 23 -2.62 -19.44 7.72
N THR A 24 -1.39 -19.74 7.33
CA THR A 24 -0.66 -19.06 6.25
C THR A 24 -1.46 -19.00 4.96
N GLN A 25 -1.94 -20.11 4.46
CA GLN A 25 -2.66 -20.17 3.18
C GLN A 25 -3.94 -19.31 3.23
N LYS A 26 -4.70 -19.43 4.33
CA LYS A 26 -5.93 -18.67 4.50
C LYS A 26 -5.66 -17.16 4.57
N PHE A 27 -4.64 -16.75 5.31
CA PHE A 27 -4.25 -15.34 5.43
C PHE A 27 -3.93 -14.72 4.06
N TRP A 28 -3.06 -15.36 3.28
CA TRP A 28 -2.63 -14.86 1.99
C TRP A 28 -3.74 -14.88 0.94
N LEU A 29 -4.60 -15.90 0.94
CA LEU A 29 -5.75 -15.95 0.04
C LEU A 29 -6.76 -14.83 0.34
N GLU A 30 -7.04 -14.58 1.61
CA GLU A 30 -7.92 -13.49 2.04
C GLU A 30 -7.27 -12.11 1.76
N LEU A 31 -5.98 -11.93 2.00
CA LEU A 31 -5.27 -10.69 1.63
C LEU A 31 -5.41 -10.40 0.14
N LEU A 32 -5.14 -11.40 -0.70
CA LEU A 32 -5.23 -11.25 -2.15
C LEU A 32 -6.67 -10.96 -2.61
N SER A 33 -7.68 -11.64 -2.05
CA SER A 33 -9.07 -11.48 -2.48
C SER A 33 -9.76 -10.25 -1.89
N GLU A 34 -9.66 -10.05 -0.57
CA GLU A 34 -10.44 -9.03 0.15
C GLU A 34 -9.76 -7.67 0.18
N VAL A 35 -8.41 -7.65 0.26
CA VAL A 35 -7.64 -6.41 0.30
C VAL A 35 -7.18 -5.98 -1.09
N LEU A 36 -6.64 -6.91 -1.89
CA LEU A 36 -6.07 -6.60 -3.20
C LEU A 36 -7.03 -6.89 -4.38
N CYS A 37 -8.26 -7.36 -4.09
CA CYS A 37 -9.32 -7.60 -5.08
C CYS A 37 -8.93 -8.56 -6.22
N VAL A 38 -8.08 -9.55 -5.94
CA VAL A 38 -7.74 -10.60 -6.92
C VAL A 38 -8.92 -11.54 -7.09
N SER A 39 -9.40 -11.73 -8.31
CA SER A 39 -10.57 -12.56 -8.58
C SER A 39 -10.33 -14.06 -8.41
N SER A 40 -9.09 -14.51 -8.60
CA SER A 40 -8.71 -15.92 -8.52
C SER A 40 -7.42 -16.10 -7.69
N PRO A 41 -7.45 -15.84 -6.38
CA PRO A 41 -6.24 -15.84 -5.55
C PRO A 41 -5.52 -17.19 -5.51
N MET A 42 -6.27 -18.29 -5.52
CA MET A 42 -5.69 -19.65 -5.58
C MET A 42 -4.85 -19.93 -6.82
N GLN A 43 -5.10 -19.22 -7.93
CA GLN A 43 -4.34 -19.38 -9.16
C GLN A 43 -3.14 -18.42 -9.21
N SER A 44 -3.12 -17.42 -8.35
CA SER A 44 -2.12 -16.35 -8.34
C SER A 44 -0.92 -16.68 -7.44
N ILE A 45 -1.08 -17.60 -6.49
CA ILE A 45 -0.05 -17.95 -5.51
C ILE A 45 0.15 -19.47 -5.44
N GLU A 46 1.39 -19.89 -5.41
CA GLU A 46 1.82 -21.27 -5.16
C GLU A 46 2.26 -21.39 -3.71
N PHE A 47 1.62 -22.25 -2.92
CA PHE A 47 2.05 -22.56 -1.55
C PHE A 47 2.96 -23.77 -1.51
N GLU A 48 3.86 -23.80 -0.52
CA GLU A 48 4.80 -24.91 -0.31
C GLU A 48 5.58 -25.27 -1.60
N LYS A 49 6.04 -24.21 -2.30
CA LYS A 49 6.82 -24.44 -3.52
C LYS A 49 8.14 -25.11 -3.21
N ARG A 50 8.32 -26.29 -3.76
CA ARG A 50 9.53 -27.12 -3.57
C ARG A 50 10.77 -26.44 -4.16
N VAL A 51 11.83 -26.40 -3.38
CA VAL A 51 13.18 -25.96 -3.79
C VAL A 51 14.16 -27.08 -3.45
N GLU A 52 15.03 -27.42 -4.40
CA GLU A 52 16.08 -28.43 -4.22
C GLU A 52 17.37 -27.75 -3.80
N LEU A 53 17.58 -27.67 -2.49
CA LEU A 53 18.85 -27.35 -1.86
C LEU A 53 19.64 -28.65 -1.64
N GLU A 54 20.59 -28.65 -0.70
CA GLU A 54 21.19 -29.90 -0.22
C GLU A 54 20.14 -30.86 0.37
N HIS A 55 19.02 -30.29 0.87
CA HIS A 55 17.85 -31.00 1.31
C HIS A 55 16.62 -30.37 0.64
N VAL A 56 15.54 -31.13 0.51
CA VAL A 56 14.27 -30.60 0.02
C VAL A 56 13.74 -29.58 1.00
N SER A 57 13.53 -28.35 0.53
CA SER A 57 12.96 -27.25 1.28
C SER A 57 11.73 -26.72 0.55
N PHE A 58 10.92 -25.95 1.26
CA PHE A 58 9.68 -25.40 0.71
C PHE A 58 9.62 -23.90 0.99
N ILE A 59 9.21 -23.14 -0.01
CA ILE A 59 8.87 -21.73 0.11
C ILE A 59 7.41 -21.65 0.55
N ASP A 60 7.10 -20.92 1.62
CA ASP A 60 5.75 -20.83 2.17
C ASP A 60 4.74 -20.30 1.15
N GLY A 61 5.13 -19.30 0.35
CA GLY A 61 4.32 -18.79 -0.75
C GLY A 61 5.17 -18.19 -1.87
N TYR A 62 4.73 -18.40 -3.10
CA TYR A 62 5.38 -17.84 -4.29
C TYR A 62 4.33 -17.30 -5.27
N ILE A 63 4.49 -16.05 -5.71
CA ILE A 63 3.62 -15.43 -6.71
C ILE A 63 4.39 -15.34 -8.02
N PRO A 64 4.08 -16.21 -9.02
CA PRO A 64 4.85 -16.31 -10.27
C PRO A 64 4.83 -15.03 -11.10
N SER A 65 3.68 -14.37 -11.20
CA SER A 65 3.48 -13.17 -12.03
C SER A 65 4.38 -12.01 -11.65
N THR A 66 4.70 -11.87 -10.37
CA THR A 66 5.52 -10.78 -9.83
C THR A 66 6.85 -11.26 -9.28
N ARG A 67 7.12 -12.57 -9.38
CA ARG A 67 8.31 -13.22 -8.82
C ARG A 67 8.52 -12.86 -7.35
N THR A 68 7.44 -12.94 -6.57
CA THR A 68 7.48 -12.66 -5.14
C THR A 68 7.65 -13.94 -4.34
N VAL A 69 8.69 -14.00 -3.53
CA VAL A 69 8.92 -15.05 -2.53
C VAL A 69 8.36 -14.55 -1.20
N ILE A 70 7.56 -15.39 -0.56
CA ILE A 70 6.93 -15.12 0.74
C ILE A 70 7.50 -16.08 1.76
N GLU A 71 7.97 -15.55 2.87
CA GLU A 71 8.36 -16.28 4.06
C GLU A 71 7.44 -15.89 5.20
N GLN A 72 6.67 -16.85 5.70
CA GLN A 72 5.69 -16.65 6.77
C GLN A 72 6.23 -17.14 8.10
N LYS A 73 5.99 -16.39 9.14
CA LYS A 73 6.28 -16.77 10.53
C LYS A 73 5.05 -16.60 11.39
N SER A 74 5.01 -17.34 12.51
CA SER A 74 3.92 -17.22 13.49
C SER A 74 3.89 -15.84 14.13
N PHE A 75 2.72 -15.45 14.62
CA PHE A 75 2.39 -14.11 15.13
C PHE A 75 3.39 -13.53 16.15
N ASP A 76 3.96 -14.38 17.02
CA ASP A 76 4.88 -13.95 18.07
C ASP A 76 6.36 -13.93 17.65
N VAL A 77 6.68 -14.32 16.42
CA VAL A 77 8.06 -14.40 15.94
C VAL A 77 8.58 -13.00 15.59
N ASN A 78 9.71 -12.66 16.18
CA ASN A 78 10.43 -11.44 15.80
C ASN A 78 11.23 -11.69 14.50
N LEU A 79 10.91 -10.91 13.46
CA LEU A 79 11.47 -11.07 12.12
C LEU A 79 12.95 -10.64 12.00
N ASP A 80 13.52 -9.99 13.02
CA ASP A 80 14.95 -9.65 13.08
C ASP A 80 15.79 -10.72 13.77
N LYS A 81 15.14 -11.65 14.46
CA LYS A 81 15.88 -12.68 15.19
C LYS A 81 16.35 -13.80 14.25
N VAL A 82 17.60 -14.16 14.46
CA VAL A 82 18.19 -15.36 13.88
C VAL A 82 17.59 -16.59 14.56
N VAL A 83 17.09 -17.51 13.77
CA VAL A 83 16.49 -18.77 14.21
C VAL A 83 17.26 -19.94 13.64
N LEU A 84 17.44 -20.99 14.44
CA LEU A 84 18.05 -22.23 14.00
C LEU A 84 17.09 -22.95 13.04
N GLN A 85 17.53 -23.12 11.80
CA GLN A 85 16.78 -23.84 10.78
C GLN A 85 16.91 -25.34 10.94
N SER A 86 16.05 -26.10 10.25
CA SER A 86 16.08 -27.58 10.28
C SER A 86 17.38 -28.18 9.78
N ASP A 87 18.15 -27.45 8.96
CA ASP A 87 19.46 -27.83 8.45
C ASP A 87 20.64 -27.43 9.38
N GLY A 88 20.34 -26.91 10.56
CA GLY A 88 21.32 -26.48 11.55
C GLY A 88 21.95 -25.11 11.30
N GLN A 89 21.52 -24.37 10.29
CA GLN A 89 22.02 -23.03 10.02
C GLN A 89 21.20 -21.97 10.81
N LEU A 90 21.90 -20.93 11.25
CA LEU A 90 21.30 -19.79 11.94
C LEU A 90 21.00 -18.70 10.91
N MET A 91 19.72 -18.38 10.69
CA MET A 91 19.28 -17.38 9.71
C MET A 91 18.11 -16.57 10.22
N THR A 92 18.03 -15.31 9.80
CA THR A 92 16.80 -14.52 9.86
C THR A 92 15.79 -15.04 8.83
N PRO A 93 14.49 -14.80 8.99
CA PRO A 93 13.49 -15.15 7.97
C PRO A 93 13.80 -14.57 6.58
N TYR A 94 14.36 -13.37 6.50
CA TYR A 94 14.81 -12.78 5.24
C TYR A 94 15.95 -13.58 4.59
N GLU A 95 16.97 -13.95 5.36
CA GLU A 95 18.09 -14.73 4.85
C GLU A 95 17.64 -16.11 4.37
N GLN A 96 16.67 -16.72 5.06
CA GLN A 96 16.03 -17.97 4.65
C GLN A 96 15.32 -17.82 3.30
N ALA A 97 14.45 -16.83 3.16
CA ALA A 97 13.73 -16.55 1.91
C ALA A 97 14.68 -16.23 0.76
N LYS A 98 15.70 -15.42 1.03
CA LYS A 98 16.74 -15.07 0.05
C LYS A 98 17.49 -16.29 -0.42
N ARG A 99 17.93 -17.16 0.48
CA ARG A 99 18.58 -18.42 0.15
C ARG A 99 17.73 -19.28 -0.77
N TYR A 100 16.43 -19.43 -0.47
CA TYR A 100 15.52 -20.18 -1.33
C TYR A 100 15.38 -19.54 -2.72
N SER A 101 15.28 -18.24 -2.79
CA SER A 101 15.24 -17.49 -4.05
C SER A 101 16.50 -17.71 -4.90
N ASP A 102 17.68 -17.75 -4.29
CA ASP A 102 18.95 -17.91 -4.99
C ASP A 102 19.09 -19.31 -5.64
N TRP A 103 18.34 -20.32 -5.16
CA TRP A 103 18.27 -21.67 -5.73
C TRP A 103 17.16 -21.86 -6.76
N LEU A 104 16.30 -20.88 -6.95
CA LEU A 104 15.31 -20.92 -8.04
C LEU A 104 16.01 -20.65 -9.39
N PRO A 105 15.45 -21.17 -10.49
CA PRO A 105 15.86 -20.76 -11.85
C PRO A 105 15.87 -19.24 -12.00
N ASP A 106 16.76 -18.69 -12.81
CA ASP A 106 16.90 -17.24 -13.00
C ASP A 106 15.57 -16.55 -13.38
N SER A 107 14.75 -17.22 -14.19
CA SER A 107 13.41 -16.72 -14.58
C SER A 107 12.40 -16.66 -13.43
N GLN A 108 12.65 -17.39 -12.34
CA GLN A 108 11.79 -17.47 -11.17
C GLN A 108 12.42 -16.80 -9.93
N ARG A 109 13.68 -16.36 -10.04
CA ARG A 109 14.37 -15.68 -8.93
C ARG A 109 13.56 -14.48 -8.46
N ALA A 110 13.49 -14.31 -7.14
CA ALA A 110 12.67 -13.26 -6.55
C ALA A 110 13.03 -11.87 -7.06
N ARG A 111 12.04 -11.15 -7.54
CA ARG A 111 12.06 -9.70 -7.67
C ARG A 111 11.75 -9.03 -6.33
N TRP A 112 10.85 -9.66 -5.56
CA TRP A 112 10.44 -9.22 -4.25
C TRP A 112 10.55 -10.35 -3.24
N ILE A 113 10.99 -10.03 -2.03
CA ILE A 113 10.89 -10.92 -0.87
C ILE A 113 9.99 -10.26 0.15
N VAL A 114 8.97 -10.98 0.59
CA VAL A 114 8.07 -10.53 1.66
C VAL A 114 8.21 -11.47 2.84
N VAL A 115 8.61 -10.92 3.97
CA VAL A 115 8.63 -11.64 5.25
C VAL A 115 7.46 -11.15 6.09
N CYS A 116 6.63 -12.05 6.56
CA CYS A 116 5.41 -11.72 7.30
C CYS A 116 5.28 -12.57 8.57
N ASN A 117 4.72 -11.97 9.63
CA ASN A 117 4.37 -12.65 10.87
C ASN A 117 2.93 -12.37 11.30
N PHE A 118 2.02 -12.13 10.36
CA PHE A 118 0.63 -11.70 10.56
C PHE A 118 0.44 -10.31 11.18
N ARG A 119 1.48 -9.72 11.81
CA ARG A 119 1.44 -8.37 12.41
C ARG A 119 2.05 -7.31 11.51
N GLU A 120 3.07 -7.69 10.75
CA GLU A 120 3.80 -6.81 9.86
C GLU A 120 4.25 -7.56 8.61
N PHE A 121 4.36 -6.81 7.53
CA PHE A 121 4.99 -7.24 6.28
C PHE A 121 6.29 -6.46 6.13
N ARG A 122 7.38 -7.14 5.85
CA ARG A 122 8.66 -6.55 5.47
C ARG A 122 8.94 -6.86 4.03
N VAL A 123 8.92 -5.83 3.21
CA VAL A 123 9.08 -5.92 1.75
C VAL A 123 10.49 -5.54 1.38
N TYR A 124 11.20 -6.45 0.74
CA TYR A 124 12.55 -6.27 0.24
C TYR A 124 12.54 -6.21 -1.29
N ASP A 125 13.08 -5.13 -1.84
CA ASP A 125 13.31 -4.96 -3.27
C ASP A 125 14.66 -5.58 -3.65
N MET A 126 14.65 -6.63 -4.47
CA MET A 126 15.88 -7.34 -4.85
C MET A 126 16.67 -6.63 -5.96
N GLU A 127 16.10 -5.59 -6.59
CA GLU A 127 16.88 -4.67 -7.45
C GLU A 127 17.63 -3.62 -6.63
N GLU A 128 17.18 -3.35 -5.39
CA GLU A 128 17.83 -2.45 -4.46
C GLU A 128 18.20 -3.16 -3.14
N PRO A 129 19.04 -4.22 -3.17
CA PRO A 129 19.27 -5.11 -2.03
C PRO A 129 19.97 -4.44 -0.83
N LYS A 130 20.49 -3.22 -1.01
CA LYS A 130 21.08 -2.40 0.06
C LYS A 130 20.06 -1.46 0.72
N ALA A 131 18.88 -1.31 0.15
CA ALA A 131 17.82 -0.50 0.73
C ALA A 131 17.27 -1.20 1.98
N LYS A 132 16.81 -0.40 2.94
CA LYS A 132 16.07 -0.96 4.09
C LYS A 132 14.73 -1.49 3.60
N PRO A 133 14.22 -2.59 4.20
CA PRO A 133 12.90 -3.09 3.85
C PRO A 133 11.83 -2.06 4.16
N GLU A 134 10.79 -2.03 3.34
CA GLU A 134 9.57 -1.31 3.69
C GLU A 134 8.78 -2.13 4.70
N VAL A 135 8.41 -1.51 5.82
CA VAL A 135 7.64 -2.15 6.88
C VAL A 135 6.21 -1.65 6.81
N ILE A 136 5.25 -2.57 6.68
CA ILE A 136 3.83 -2.29 6.62
C ILE A 136 3.18 -3.03 7.79
N LEU A 137 2.63 -2.30 8.75
CA LEU A 137 1.93 -2.90 9.89
C LEU A 137 0.53 -3.35 9.47
N LEU A 138 0.07 -4.47 9.98
CA LEU A 138 -1.30 -4.93 9.77
C LEU A 138 -2.32 -3.88 10.24
N SER A 139 -2.07 -3.20 11.38
CA SER A 139 -2.92 -2.13 11.89
C SER A 139 -3.07 -0.94 10.95
N ASP A 140 -2.05 -0.68 10.13
CA ASP A 140 -2.00 0.45 9.21
C ASP A 140 -2.45 0.07 7.78
N LEU A 141 -2.81 -1.19 7.57
CA LEU A 141 -3.12 -1.73 6.24
C LEU A 141 -4.30 -1.00 5.56
N ALA A 142 -5.26 -0.47 6.32
CA ALA A 142 -6.35 0.33 5.76
C ALA A 142 -5.86 1.58 5.01
N ARG A 143 -4.73 2.15 5.46
CA ARG A 143 -4.06 3.29 4.82
C ARG A 143 -3.03 2.82 3.78
N ASP A 144 -2.25 1.79 4.10
CA ASP A 144 -1.01 1.42 3.42
C ASP A 144 -1.15 0.20 2.48
N TRP A 145 -2.38 -0.33 2.26
CA TRP A 145 -2.63 -1.50 1.41
C TRP A 145 -2.03 -1.37 0.00
N HIS A 146 -1.99 -0.15 -0.54
CA HIS A 146 -1.44 0.14 -1.87
C HIS A 146 0.05 -0.21 -2.00
N LYS A 147 0.78 -0.25 -0.88
CA LYS A 147 2.19 -0.66 -0.83
C LYS A 147 2.38 -2.15 -1.12
N LEU A 148 1.31 -2.95 -1.01
CA LEU A 148 1.29 -4.36 -1.38
C LEU A 148 0.76 -4.61 -2.81
N SER A 149 0.44 -3.55 -3.56
CA SER A 149 -0.12 -3.70 -4.93
C SER A 149 0.83 -4.40 -5.92
N PHE A 150 2.14 -4.39 -5.66
CA PHE A 150 3.13 -5.15 -6.45
C PHE A 150 2.87 -6.66 -6.43
N LEU A 151 2.16 -7.20 -5.43
CA LEU A 151 1.77 -8.62 -5.39
C LEU A 151 0.83 -9.03 -6.52
N VAL A 152 0.17 -8.06 -7.15
CA VAL A 152 -0.90 -8.31 -8.14
C VAL A 152 -0.51 -7.88 -9.55
N ASP A 153 0.29 -6.83 -9.69
CA ASP A 153 0.63 -6.24 -10.99
C ASP A 153 2.14 -6.02 -11.13
N GLU A 154 2.75 -6.74 -12.07
CA GLU A 154 4.17 -6.58 -12.40
C GLU A 154 4.50 -5.15 -12.87
N LYS A 155 3.54 -4.43 -13.45
CA LYS A 155 3.74 -3.04 -13.91
C LYS A 155 3.83 -2.03 -12.77
N VAL A 156 3.31 -2.36 -11.59
CA VAL A 156 3.45 -1.53 -10.37
C VAL A 156 4.85 -1.61 -9.77
N THR A 157 5.73 -2.41 -10.35
CA THR A 157 7.05 -2.77 -9.83
C THR A 157 8.12 -1.67 -9.91
N SER A 158 7.84 -0.49 -10.46
CA SER A 158 8.81 0.58 -10.37
C SER A 158 8.61 1.40 -9.09
N PRO A 159 9.66 1.72 -8.33
CA PRO A 159 9.59 2.64 -7.19
C PRO A 159 8.90 3.96 -7.53
N LYS A 160 8.99 4.36 -8.79
CA LYS A 160 8.30 5.53 -9.34
C LYS A 160 6.79 5.35 -9.35
N THR A 161 6.29 4.17 -9.77
CA THR A 161 4.84 3.89 -9.85
C THR A 161 4.22 3.74 -8.45
N ILE A 162 4.92 3.10 -7.52
CA ILE A 162 4.49 3.02 -6.11
C ILE A 162 4.39 4.42 -5.51
N ARG A 163 5.38 5.27 -5.75
CA ARG A 163 5.39 6.65 -5.29
C ARG A 163 4.29 7.50 -5.93
N GLU A 164 3.99 7.29 -7.20
CA GLU A 164 2.89 7.96 -7.90
C GLU A 164 1.53 7.56 -7.33
N VAL A 165 1.33 6.28 -7.01
CA VAL A 165 0.11 5.77 -6.35
C VAL A 165 -0.02 6.35 -4.94
N GLU A 166 1.05 6.34 -4.15
CA GLU A 166 1.08 6.93 -2.80
C GLU A 166 0.74 8.43 -2.83
N LEU A 167 1.34 9.18 -3.75
CA LEU A 167 1.04 10.59 -3.94
C LEU A 167 -0.43 10.82 -4.33
N SER A 168 -0.99 9.95 -5.18
CA SER A 168 -2.40 10.04 -5.61
C SER A 168 -3.36 9.75 -4.45
N VAL A 169 -3.09 8.74 -3.63
CA VAL A 169 -3.88 8.43 -2.42
C VAL A 169 -3.82 9.59 -1.43
N ARG A 170 -2.62 10.09 -1.15
CA ARG A 170 -2.42 11.22 -0.22
C ARG A 170 -3.08 12.51 -0.71
N ALA A 171 -3.04 12.77 -2.01
CA ALA A 171 -3.77 13.89 -2.61
C ALA A 171 -5.29 13.72 -2.44
N GLY A 172 -5.83 12.50 -2.67
CA GLY A 172 -7.24 12.18 -2.45
C GLY A 172 -7.69 12.40 -1.00
N GLU A 173 -6.88 11.99 -0.02
CA GLU A 173 -7.16 12.25 1.41
C GLU A 173 -7.21 13.74 1.74
N LEU A 174 -6.29 14.53 1.20
CA LEU A 174 -6.26 15.98 1.41
C LEU A 174 -7.49 16.66 0.79
N VAL A 175 -7.90 16.23 -0.40
CA VAL A 175 -9.13 16.72 -1.04
C VAL A 175 -10.36 16.33 -0.22
N GLY A 176 -10.42 15.12 0.33
CA GLY A 176 -11.47 14.67 1.23
C GLY A 176 -11.56 15.53 2.50
N LYS A 177 -10.43 15.83 3.13
CA LYS A 177 -10.37 16.74 4.30
C LYS A 177 -10.81 18.16 3.95
N LEU A 178 -10.39 18.68 2.79
CA LEU A 178 -10.85 19.99 2.30
C LEU A 178 -12.37 20.00 2.11
N TYR A 179 -12.91 18.97 1.44
CA TYR A 179 -14.34 18.83 1.22
C TYR A 179 -15.11 18.82 2.55
N ALA A 180 -14.71 17.98 3.49
CA ALA A 180 -15.37 17.85 4.79
C ALA A 180 -15.32 19.17 5.60
N SER A 181 -14.20 19.89 5.58
CA SER A 181 -14.06 21.17 6.28
C SER A 181 -14.91 22.28 5.68
N LEU A 182 -15.14 22.25 4.37
CA LEU A 182 -15.95 23.22 3.66
C LEU A 182 -17.46 22.89 3.71
N GLN A 183 -17.83 21.61 3.75
CA GLN A 183 -19.22 21.17 3.80
C GLN A 183 -19.98 21.79 4.97
N GLY A 184 -19.38 21.85 6.16
CA GLY A 184 -19.99 22.46 7.34
C GLY A 184 -20.15 23.99 7.28
N ARG A 185 -19.57 24.64 6.29
CA ARG A 185 -19.66 26.11 6.08
C ARG A 185 -20.60 26.49 4.94
N TYR A 186 -21.09 25.49 4.19
CA TYR A 186 -22.05 25.74 3.09
C TYR A 186 -23.46 25.97 3.62
N ILE A 187 -24.16 26.89 2.98
CA ILE A 187 -25.61 27.12 3.25
C ILE A 187 -26.37 25.93 2.67
N ASN A 188 -27.11 25.22 3.53
CA ASN A 188 -27.86 24.01 3.18
C ASN A 188 -27.03 22.93 2.50
N PRO A 189 -26.04 22.34 3.21
CA PRO A 189 -25.08 21.34 2.62
C PRO A 189 -25.78 20.08 2.10
N GLU A 190 -27.01 19.79 2.54
CA GLU A 190 -27.83 18.64 2.11
C GLU A 190 -28.42 18.79 0.71
N TYR A 191 -28.51 20.02 0.18
CA TYR A 191 -29.11 20.23 -1.14
C TYR A 191 -28.16 19.80 -2.27
N PRO A 192 -28.68 19.10 -3.32
CA PRO A 192 -27.88 18.65 -4.47
C PRO A 192 -27.12 19.78 -5.16
N ILE A 193 -27.67 20.99 -5.19
CA ILE A 193 -27.04 22.17 -5.80
C ILE A 193 -25.82 22.60 -4.98
N SER A 194 -25.91 22.60 -3.64
CA SER A 194 -24.81 22.93 -2.74
C SER A 194 -23.69 21.90 -2.84
N GLN A 195 -24.02 20.60 -2.88
CA GLN A 195 -23.07 19.52 -3.06
C GLN A 195 -22.34 19.61 -4.40
N ARG A 196 -23.08 19.89 -5.49
CA ARG A 196 -22.50 20.08 -6.82
C ARG A 196 -21.56 21.29 -6.84
N SER A 197 -21.94 22.39 -6.22
CA SER A 197 -21.12 23.61 -6.12
C SER A 197 -19.83 23.34 -5.35
N LEU A 198 -19.91 22.63 -4.22
CA LEU A 198 -18.76 22.25 -3.41
C LEU A 198 -17.81 21.31 -4.16
N ASN A 199 -18.35 20.34 -4.89
CA ASN A 199 -17.55 19.45 -5.74
C ASN A 199 -16.79 20.23 -6.81
N ILE A 200 -17.47 21.15 -7.53
CA ILE A 200 -16.85 21.99 -8.55
C ILE A 200 -15.74 22.86 -7.93
N PHE A 201 -16.00 23.43 -6.75
CA PHE A 201 -15.01 24.23 -6.04
C PHE A 201 -13.73 23.39 -5.70
N CYS A 202 -13.91 22.21 -5.10
CA CYS A 202 -12.79 21.32 -4.78
C CYS A 202 -11.97 20.93 -6.03
N VAL A 203 -12.64 20.61 -7.15
CA VAL A 203 -11.96 20.30 -8.42
C VAL A 203 -11.14 21.49 -8.92
N ARG A 204 -11.69 22.72 -8.85
CA ARG A 204 -10.97 23.93 -9.26
C ARG A 204 -9.76 24.22 -8.39
N VAL A 205 -9.86 24.03 -7.07
CA VAL A 205 -8.71 24.21 -6.15
C VAL A 205 -7.62 23.20 -6.49
N VAL A 206 -7.96 21.92 -6.70
CA VAL A 206 -7.00 20.90 -7.12
C VAL A 206 -6.33 21.27 -8.45
N PHE A 207 -7.11 21.76 -9.42
CA PHE A 207 -6.58 22.20 -10.71
C PHE A 207 -5.60 23.39 -10.56
N LEU A 208 -5.93 24.37 -9.70
CA LEU A 208 -5.03 25.52 -9.44
C LEU A 208 -3.72 25.08 -8.82
N LEU A 209 -3.75 24.16 -7.84
CA LEU A 209 -2.55 23.61 -7.23
C LEU A 209 -1.71 22.81 -8.24
N TYR A 210 -2.37 22.02 -9.10
CA TYR A 210 -1.69 21.30 -10.17
C TYR A 210 -1.05 22.24 -11.20
N ALA A 211 -1.75 23.30 -11.59
CA ALA A 211 -1.25 24.28 -12.55
C ALA A 211 -0.04 25.04 -12.01
N GLU A 212 0.00 25.29 -10.70
CA GLU A 212 1.16 25.88 -10.01
C GLU A 212 2.36 24.91 -10.02
N ASP A 213 2.14 23.63 -9.70
CA ASP A 213 3.20 22.60 -9.76
C ASP A 213 3.71 22.36 -11.18
N ALA A 214 2.82 22.44 -12.17
CA ALA A 214 3.16 22.36 -13.60
C ALA A 214 3.84 23.65 -14.14
N ARG A 215 4.05 24.66 -13.28
CA ARG A 215 4.66 25.96 -13.62
C ARG A 215 3.86 26.77 -14.66
N LEU A 216 2.55 26.55 -14.72
CA LEU A 216 1.65 27.42 -15.50
C LEU A 216 1.40 28.75 -14.76
N PHE A 217 1.59 28.75 -13.44
CA PHE A 217 1.60 29.91 -12.56
C PHE A 217 2.90 29.96 -11.76
N GLU A 218 3.22 31.13 -11.19
CA GLU A 218 4.37 31.26 -10.29
C GLU A 218 4.15 30.46 -9.00
N LYS A 219 5.22 29.87 -8.48
CA LYS A 219 5.17 29.07 -7.27
C LYS A 219 4.74 29.90 -6.06
N GLY A 220 3.68 29.44 -5.36
CA GLY A 220 3.12 30.13 -4.21
C GLY A 220 2.07 31.20 -4.55
N GLN A 221 1.79 31.45 -5.82
CA GLN A 221 0.88 32.53 -6.26
C GLN A 221 -0.53 32.35 -5.70
N PHE A 222 -1.06 31.14 -5.69
CA PHE A 222 -2.37 30.85 -5.12
C PHE A 222 -2.38 31.05 -3.59
N HIS A 223 -1.34 30.63 -2.91
CA HIS A 223 -1.18 30.82 -1.47
C HIS A 223 -1.10 32.31 -1.10
N ASP A 224 -0.32 33.08 -1.84
CA ASP A 224 -0.15 34.52 -1.62
C ASP A 224 -1.43 35.28 -1.91
N TYR A 225 -2.20 34.86 -2.91
CA TYR A 225 -3.54 35.40 -3.17
C TYR A 225 -4.47 35.18 -1.98
N LEU A 226 -4.51 33.96 -1.42
CA LEU A 226 -5.34 33.68 -0.24
C LEU A 226 -4.93 34.52 0.96
N LYS A 227 -3.64 34.66 1.25
CA LYS A 227 -3.13 35.49 2.34
C LYS A 227 -3.47 36.96 2.17
N SER A 228 -3.35 37.50 0.96
CA SER A 228 -3.68 38.89 0.69
C SER A 228 -5.17 39.18 0.95
N ARG A 229 -6.06 38.21 0.75
CA ARG A 229 -7.50 38.32 1.02
C ARG A 229 -7.85 38.16 2.50
N GLU A 230 -7.14 37.35 3.24
CA GLU A 230 -7.28 37.27 4.71
C GLU A 230 -6.94 38.60 5.38
N ALA A 231 -5.89 39.28 4.91
CA ALA A 231 -5.47 40.57 5.45
C ALA A 231 -6.48 41.71 5.18
N THR A 232 -7.34 41.60 4.17
CA THR A 232 -8.34 42.62 3.81
C THR A 232 -9.72 42.38 4.44
N ALA A 233 -9.90 41.32 5.25
CA ALA A 233 -11.16 40.93 5.88
C ALA A 233 -12.38 40.81 4.92
N GLU A 234 -12.16 40.88 3.63
CA GLU A 234 -13.15 40.61 2.61
C GLU A 234 -13.15 39.14 2.27
N MET A 235 -14.05 38.36 2.89
CA MET A 235 -14.30 37.00 2.43
C MET A 235 -14.73 37.05 0.97
N PRO A 236 -14.02 36.43 0.03
CA PRO A 236 -14.47 36.35 -1.34
C PRO A 236 -15.82 35.63 -1.34
N CYS A 237 -16.85 36.30 -1.81
CA CYS A 237 -18.11 35.63 -2.10
C CYS A 237 -17.83 34.49 -3.04
N VAL A 238 -18.30 33.29 -2.70
CA VAL A 238 -18.07 32.04 -3.49
C VAL A 238 -18.42 32.22 -4.98
N ASN A 239 -19.23 33.23 -5.30
CA ASN A 239 -19.59 33.63 -6.66
C ASN A 239 -18.44 34.27 -7.47
N CYS A 240 -17.36 34.76 -6.85
CA CYS A 240 -16.23 35.38 -7.59
C CYS A 240 -15.27 34.38 -8.23
N LEU A 241 -15.36 33.09 -7.89
CA LEU A 241 -14.59 32.02 -8.51
C LEU A 241 -15.33 31.30 -9.66
N MET A 242 -16.47 31.85 -10.09
CA MET A 242 -17.31 31.28 -11.15
C MET A 242 -17.03 31.83 -12.57
N PHE A 243 -15.89 32.45 -12.83
CA PHE A 243 -15.48 32.83 -14.19
C PHE A 243 -14.30 32.02 -14.68
#